data_cf268d4b84d4fce3ed1ac732da26089d
#
_entry.id   cf268d4b84d4fce3ed1ac732da26089d
#
_cell.length_a   1.000
_cell.length_b   1.000
_cell.length_c   1.000
_cell.angle_alpha   90.00
_cell.angle_beta   90.00
_cell.angle_gamma   90.00
#
_symmetry.space_group_name_H-M   'P 1'
#
loop_
_entity.id
_entity.type
_entity.pdbx_description
1 polymer ?
#
loop_
_entity_poly.entity_id
_entity_poly.type
_entity_poly.pdbx_seq_one_letter_code
_entity_poly.pdbx_strand_id
1 'polypeptide(L)'
;MSVSCIAACTTQADEANSKIRTARCGKTYNLNGPTVLSGPKVAAIWSSLLGKVVRYTGEDMDAFEEQMRTRAPSWSAFDIRMMFQGYLERGFAAEKGDLKTLTELLGHAPRSYEEFARETVLEWQNNKGLHLSPAA
;
A
#
# COMPACT_ATOMS: atom_id res chain seq x y z
N MET A 1 -2.83 -9.64 -4.44
CA MET A 1 -3.94 -9.22 -5.32
C MET A 1 -3.42 -9.13 -6.74
N SER A 2 -3.90 -9.99 -7.63
CA SER A 2 -3.54 -9.95 -9.05
C SER A 2 -4.40 -8.87 -9.72
N VAL A 3 -3.80 -7.77 -10.12
CA VAL A 3 -4.50 -6.75 -10.89
C VAL A 3 -4.40 -7.11 -12.36
N SER A 4 -5.48 -7.67 -12.90
CA SER A 4 -5.60 -7.92 -14.33
C SER A 4 -5.90 -6.60 -15.04
N CYS A 5 -4.94 -6.05 -15.76
CA CYS A 5 -5.11 -4.83 -16.54
C CYS A 5 -5.78 -5.14 -17.87
N ILE A 6 -7.10 -4.90 -17.98
CA ILE A 6 -7.80 -4.84 -19.26
C ILE A 6 -7.66 -3.41 -19.77
N ALA A 7 -6.81 -3.21 -20.77
CA ALA A 7 -6.64 -1.91 -21.42
C ALA A 7 -7.50 -1.85 -22.70
N ALA A 8 -8.49 -0.96 -22.71
CA ALA A 8 -9.13 -0.50 -23.92
C ALA A 8 -8.18 0.42 -24.70
N CYS A 9 -7.97 0.12 -25.98
CA CYS A 9 -7.10 0.83 -26.90
C CYS A 9 -7.85 1.99 -27.55
N THR A 10 -7.31 3.21 -27.51
CA THR A 10 -7.59 4.23 -28.52
C THR A 10 -6.44 5.21 -28.68
N THR A 11 -6.04 5.35 -29.96
CA THR A 11 -5.35 6.44 -30.70
C THR A 11 -3.85 6.63 -30.60
N GLN A 12 -3.22 6.38 -31.67
CA GLN A 12 -2.22 6.96 -32.60
C GLN A 12 -0.99 7.78 -32.10
N ALA A 13 -0.61 7.76 -30.85
CA ALA A 13 0.61 8.44 -30.39
C ALA A 13 1.71 7.49 -29.88
N ASP A 14 1.74 6.18 -30.28
CA ASP A 14 2.56 5.30 -29.47
C ASP A 14 3.00 3.97 -30.10
N GLU A 15 3.68 3.96 -31.24
CA GLU A 15 4.35 2.72 -31.66
C GLU A 15 5.43 2.27 -30.67
N ALA A 16 6.19 3.21 -30.08
CA ALA A 16 7.17 2.90 -29.06
C ALA A 16 6.51 2.45 -27.74
N ASN A 17 5.46 3.13 -27.33
CA ASN A 17 4.67 2.79 -26.15
C ASN A 17 3.85 1.50 -26.35
N SER A 18 3.38 1.22 -27.57
CA SER A 18 2.73 -0.02 -27.96
C SER A 18 3.67 -1.23 -27.81
N LYS A 19 4.93 -1.14 -28.25
CA LYS A 19 5.93 -2.20 -28.07
C LYS A 19 6.23 -2.47 -26.59
N ILE A 20 6.36 -1.42 -25.79
CA ILE A 20 6.58 -1.53 -24.33
C ILE A 20 5.34 -2.15 -23.66
N ARG A 21 4.14 -1.77 -24.05
CA ARG A 21 2.89 -2.35 -23.52
C ARG A 21 2.75 -3.82 -23.88
N THR A 22 3.00 -4.19 -25.13
CA THR A 22 2.90 -5.59 -25.61
C THR A 22 3.92 -6.50 -24.91
N ALA A 23 5.13 -6.01 -24.64
CA ALA A 23 6.16 -6.77 -23.94
C ALA A 23 5.83 -7.03 -22.45
N ARG A 24 4.89 -6.27 -21.86
CA ARG A 24 4.45 -6.37 -20.46
C ARG A 24 3.13 -7.13 -20.28
N CYS A 25 2.36 -7.34 -21.35
CA CYS A 25 1.10 -8.08 -21.28
C CYS A 25 1.33 -9.55 -20.92
N GLY A 26 0.44 -10.09 -20.08
CA GLY A 26 0.48 -11.50 -19.68
C GLY A 26 1.55 -11.83 -18.63
N LYS A 27 2.25 -10.85 -18.07
CA LYS A 27 3.21 -11.04 -16.98
C LYS A 27 2.62 -10.53 -15.65
N THR A 28 2.95 -11.22 -14.57
CA THR A 28 2.64 -10.78 -13.21
C THR A 28 3.85 -10.08 -12.62
N TYR A 29 3.63 -8.95 -11.97
CA TYR A 29 4.67 -8.17 -11.31
C TYR A 29 4.31 -7.94 -9.85
N ASN A 30 5.28 -8.10 -8.98
CA ASN A 30 5.15 -7.77 -7.57
C ASN A 30 5.44 -6.29 -7.36
N LEU A 31 4.48 -5.54 -6.84
CA LEU A 31 4.59 -4.12 -6.56
C LEU A 31 4.94 -3.91 -5.09
N ASN A 32 6.22 -3.94 -4.78
CA ASN A 32 6.73 -3.82 -3.42
C ASN A 32 7.53 -2.53 -3.25
N GLY A 33 7.44 -1.93 -2.06
CA GLY A 33 8.28 -0.80 -1.71
C GLY A 33 9.74 -1.20 -1.46
N PRO A 34 10.67 -0.21 -1.43
CA PRO A 34 12.10 -0.48 -1.27
C PRO A 34 12.50 -0.94 0.13
N THR A 35 11.60 -0.80 1.11
CA THR A 35 11.89 -1.07 2.53
C THR A 35 10.88 -2.02 3.13
N VAL A 36 11.37 -3.02 3.85
CA VAL A 36 10.49 -3.89 4.65
C VAL A 36 9.95 -3.11 5.84
N LEU A 37 8.62 -3.05 5.92
CA LEU A 37 7.88 -2.36 6.96
C LEU A 37 7.28 -3.36 7.96
N SER A 38 7.22 -2.93 9.21
CA SER A 38 6.45 -3.60 10.26
C SER A 38 5.54 -2.58 10.94
N GLY A 39 4.51 -3.04 11.66
CA GLY A 39 3.59 -2.16 12.37
C GLY A 39 4.32 -1.13 13.27
N PRO A 40 5.29 -1.55 14.11
CA PRO A 40 6.07 -0.59 14.91
C PRO A 40 6.87 0.42 14.09
N LYS A 41 7.46 0.01 12.96
CA LYS A 41 8.19 0.95 12.07
C LYS A 41 7.25 1.99 11.45
N VAL A 42 6.08 1.56 10.98
CA VAL A 42 5.05 2.46 10.45
C VAL A 42 4.60 3.45 11.53
N ALA A 43 4.32 2.98 12.74
CA ALA A 43 3.95 3.83 13.86
C ALA A 43 5.04 4.86 14.22
N ALA A 44 6.30 4.47 14.17
CA ALA A 44 7.44 5.38 14.41
C ALA A 44 7.54 6.47 13.34
N ILE A 45 7.37 6.13 12.04
CA ILE A 45 7.37 7.10 10.94
C ILE A 45 6.26 8.13 11.15
N TRP A 46 5.03 7.69 11.40
CA TRP A 46 3.90 8.60 11.64
C TRP A 46 4.09 9.44 12.91
N SER A 47 4.66 8.87 13.99
CA SER A 47 4.94 9.62 15.21
C SER A 47 5.92 10.77 14.94
N SER A 48 6.98 10.50 14.19
CA SER A 48 7.96 11.50 13.81
C SER A 48 7.38 12.64 12.97
N LEU A 49 6.56 12.28 11.98
CA LEU A 49 5.99 13.25 11.03
C LEU A 49 4.86 14.10 11.64
N LEU A 50 4.07 13.51 12.55
CA LEU A 50 2.92 14.19 13.16
C LEU A 50 3.31 14.93 14.46
N GLY A 51 4.52 14.72 14.99
CA GLY A 51 4.94 15.28 16.27
C GLY A 51 4.15 14.77 17.48
N LYS A 52 3.48 13.63 17.35
CA LYS A 52 2.67 12.99 18.39
C LYS A 52 2.87 11.49 18.39
N VAL A 53 2.71 10.86 19.57
CA VAL A 53 2.87 9.41 19.69
C VAL A 53 1.75 8.68 18.96
N VAL A 54 2.11 7.93 17.91
CA VAL A 54 1.27 6.95 17.25
C VAL A 54 1.69 5.58 17.75
N ARG A 55 0.78 4.82 18.32
CA ARG A 55 1.06 3.50 18.89
C ARG A 55 0.59 2.41 17.94
N TYR A 56 1.44 1.40 17.76
CA TYR A 56 1.02 0.14 17.18
C TYR A 56 0.29 -0.67 18.25
N THR A 57 -0.94 -1.08 17.97
CA THR A 57 -1.83 -1.75 18.95
C THR A 57 -1.52 -3.23 19.15
N GLY A 58 -0.58 -3.77 18.38
CA GLY A 58 -0.19 -5.18 18.50
C GLY A 58 -0.81 -6.05 17.39
N GLU A 59 -0.64 -7.37 17.58
CA GLU A 59 -0.98 -8.40 16.60
C GLU A 59 -2.15 -9.29 17.08
N ASP A 60 -2.94 -8.78 18.04
CA ASP A 60 -4.15 -9.46 18.51
C ASP A 60 -5.23 -9.37 17.44
N MET A 61 -5.34 -10.46 16.67
CA MET A 61 -6.28 -10.53 15.55
C MET A 61 -7.74 -10.66 15.99
N ASP A 62 -8.00 -11.13 17.19
CA ASP A 62 -9.37 -11.23 17.72
C ASP A 62 -9.87 -9.84 18.15
N ALA A 63 -9.05 -9.07 18.84
CA ALA A 63 -9.35 -7.68 19.16
C ALA A 63 -9.48 -6.82 17.89
N PHE A 64 -8.65 -7.08 16.87
CA PHE A 64 -8.74 -6.41 15.57
C PHE A 64 -10.07 -6.72 14.86
N GLU A 65 -10.51 -7.98 14.82
CA GLU A 65 -11.78 -8.37 14.21
C GLU A 65 -12.95 -7.71 14.93
N GLU A 66 -12.96 -7.71 16.26
CA GLU A 66 -14.02 -7.09 17.05
C GLU A 66 -14.12 -5.57 16.77
N GLN A 67 -12.98 -4.89 16.69
CA GLN A 67 -12.95 -3.48 16.31
C GLN A 67 -13.46 -3.25 14.88
N MET A 68 -13.13 -4.14 13.94
CA MET A 68 -13.61 -4.04 12.55
C MET A 68 -15.13 -4.26 12.45
N ARG A 69 -15.72 -5.12 13.27
CA ARG A 69 -17.17 -5.37 13.30
C ARG A 69 -17.99 -4.12 13.66
N THR A 70 -17.40 -3.16 14.32
CA THR A 70 -18.06 -1.87 14.61
C THR A 70 -18.22 -0.99 13.36
N ARG A 71 -17.49 -1.27 12.27
CA ARG A 71 -17.42 -0.43 11.05
C ARG A 71 -17.77 -1.17 9.77
N ALA A 72 -17.78 -2.51 9.81
CA ALA A 72 -18.00 -3.37 8.66
C ALA A 72 -18.85 -4.58 9.02
N PRO A 73 -19.56 -5.20 8.04
CA PRO A 73 -20.26 -6.46 8.27
C PRO A 73 -19.33 -7.55 8.81
N SER A 74 -19.85 -8.45 9.64
CA SER A 74 -19.07 -9.49 10.31
C SER A 74 -18.26 -10.38 9.35
N TRP A 75 -18.82 -10.73 8.20
CA TRP A 75 -18.12 -11.50 7.18
C TRP A 75 -16.89 -10.75 6.62
N SER A 76 -17.01 -9.43 6.41
CA SER A 76 -15.91 -8.60 5.92
C SER A 76 -14.83 -8.43 7.00
N ALA A 77 -15.22 -8.24 8.26
CA ALA A 77 -14.29 -8.18 9.38
C ALA A 77 -13.48 -9.47 9.51
N PHE A 78 -14.14 -10.63 9.36
CA PHE A 78 -13.50 -11.94 9.37
C PHE A 78 -12.51 -12.12 8.19
N ASP A 79 -12.91 -11.78 6.96
CA ASP A 79 -12.05 -11.90 5.79
C ASP A 79 -10.79 -11.03 5.90
N ILE A 80 -10.95 -9.79 6.39
CA ILE A 80 -9.82 -8.88 6.62
C ILE A 80 -8.89 -9.43 7.70
N ARG A 81 -9.43 -9.96 8.79
CA ARG A 81 -8.66 -10.63 9.85
C ARG A 81 -7.82 -11.76 9.27
N MET A 82 -8.43 -12.66 8.49
CA MET A 82 -7.73 -13.80 7.88
C MET A 82 -6.60 -13.35 6.94
N MET A 83 -6.83 -12.28 6.18
CA MET A 83 -5.80 -11.69 5.32
C MET A 83 -4.61 -11.18 6.15
N PHE A 84 -4.86 -10.41 7.21
CA PHE A 84 -3.80 -9.88 8.07
C PHE A 84 -3.07 -10.98 8.83
N GLN A 85 -3.78 -12.00 9.32
CA GLN A 85 -3.15 -13.15 9.95
C GLN A 85 -2.17 -13.85 8.98
N GLY A 86 -2.58 -14.05 7.72
CA GLY A 86 -1.71 -14.59 6.69
C GLY A 86 -0.46 -13.75 6.43
N TYR A 87 -0.55 -12.42 6.53
CA TYR A 87 0.60 -11.52 6.41
C TYR A 87 1.54 -11.59 7.62
N LEU A 88 1.01 -11.75 8.82
CA LEU A 88 1.82 -11.91 10.02
C LEU A 88 2.60 -13.23 10.01
N GLU A 89 1.97 -14.31 9.56
CA GLU A 89 2.57 -15.65 9.52
C GLU A 89 3.64 -15.79 8.42
N ARG A 90 3.39 -15.28 7.23
CA ARG A 90 4.23 -15.50 6.03
C ARG A 90 5.06 -14.27 5.65
N GLY A 91 4.71 -13.11 6.17
CA GLY A 91 5.23 -11.85 5.70
C GLY A 91 4.68 -11.46 4.32
N PHE A 92 5.04 -10.29 3.86
CA PHE A 92 4.74 -9.78 2.51
C PHE A 92 5.90 -8.90 2.03
N ALA A 93 7.09 -9.47 2.07
CA ALA A 93 8.31 -8.80 1.63
C ALA A 93 8.56 -9.03 0.13
N ALA A 94 9.30 -8.10 -0.47
CA ALA A 94 9.76 -8.25 -1.84
C ALA A 94 10.68 -9.48 -2.00
N GLU A 95 10.54 -10.19 -3.09
CA GLU A 95 11.46 -11.25 -3.48
C GLU A 95 12.73 -10.65 -4.12
N LYS A 96 13.75 -11.49 -4.22
CA LYS A 96 15.02 -11.09 -4.85
C LYS A 96 14.77 -10.77 -6.33
N GLY A 97 14.98 -9.52 -6.70
CA GLY A 97 14.81 -9.03 -8.07
C GLY A 97 13.54 -8.21 -8.31
N ASP A 98 12.52 -8.30 -7.46
CA ASP A 98 11.27 -7.54 -7.61
C ASP A 98 11.52 -6.03 -7.68
N LEU A 99 12.35 -5.52 -6.78
CA LEU A 99 12.68 -4.09 -6.73
C LEU A 99 13.40 -3.61 -7.99
N LYS A 100 14.31 -4.44 -8.54
CA LYS A 100 14.99 -4.14 -9.81
C LYS A 100 13.98 -4.11 -10.95
N THR A 101 13.14 -5.13 -11.05
CA THR A 101 12.09 -5.21 -12.07
C THR A 101 11.14 -4.03 -11.98
N LEU A 102 10.73 -3.66 -10.77
CA LEU A 102 9.84 -2.51 -10.55
C LEU A 102 10.53 -1.20 -10.95
N THR A 103 11.80 -1.01 -10.60
CA THR A 103 12.58 0.17 -11.00
C THR A 103 12.69 0.28 -12.53
N GLU A 104 12.93 -0.83 -13.22
CA GLU A 104 12.98 -0.88 -14.69
C GLU A 104 11.61 -0.56 -15.32
N LEU A 105 10.52 -1.02 -14.70
CA LEU A 105 9.17 -0.74 -15.16
C LEU A 105 8.77 0.73 -14.99
N LEU A 106 9.19 1.36 -13.90
CA LEU A 106 8.89 2.74 -13.56
C LEU A 106 9.82 3.74 -14.29
N GLY A 107 11.03 3.31 -14.64
CA GLY A 107 12.09 4.18 -15.13
C GLY A 107 12.78 5.01 -14.05
N HIS A 108 12.42 4.81 -12.78
CA HIS A 108 12.99 5.45 -11.61
C HIS A 108 12.84 4.55 -10.38
N ALA A 109 13.55 4.85 -9.30
CA ALA A 109 13.39 4.13 -8.04
C ALA A 109 11.96 4.28 -7.50
N PRO A 110 11.34 3.20 -6.96
CA PRO A 110 10.04 3.30 -6.32
C PRO A 110 10.12 4.16 -5.06
N ARG A 111 9.06 4.91 -4.80
CA ARG A 111 8.92 5.79 -3.64
C ARG A 111 8.95 4.98 -2.34
N SER A 112 9.65 5.48 -1.34
CA SER A 112 9.63 4.90 0.00
C SER A 112 8.33 5.23 0.74
N TYR A 113 8.00 4.41 1.74
CA TYR A 113 6.85 4.68 2.59
C TYR A 113 7.00 5.98 3.39
N GLU A 114 8.21 6.32 3.79
CA GLU A 114 8.49 7.57 4.52
C GLU A 114 8.27 8.81 3.65
N GLU A 115 8.68 8.76 2.37
CA GLU A 115 8.38 9.82 1.40
C GLU A 115 6.88 9.98 1.20
N PHE A 116 6.16 8.87 1.00
CA PHE A 116 4.70 8.87 0.91
C PHE A 116 4.05 9.48 2.16
N ALA A 117 4.44 9.06 3.35
CA ALA A 117 3.87 9.56 4.59
C ALA A 117 4.14 11.07 4.77
N ARG A 118 5.34 11.55 4.40
CA ARG A 118 5.70 12.98 4.45
C ARG A 118 4.83 13.80 3.50
N GLU A 119 4.68 13.36 2.26
CA GLU A 119 3.81 14.02 1.28
C GLU A 119 2.36 14.07 1.77
N THR A 120 1.85 12.98 2.31
CA THR A 120 0.50 12.90 2.86
C THR A 120 0.29 13.90 4.01
N VAL A 121 1.26 14.03 4.91
CA VAL A 121 1.17 15.04 6.00
C VAL A 121 1.16 16.46 5.44
N LEU A 122 1.97 16.75 4.42
CA LEU A 122 1.97 18.05 3.76
C LEU A 122 0.63 18.34 3.07
N GLU A 123 0.05 17.36 2.41
CA GLU A 123 -1.29 17.49 1.81
C GLU A 123 -2.36 17.77 2.86
N TRP A 124 -2.35 17.07 4.00
CA TRP A 124 -3.27 17.34 5.10
C TRP A 124 -3.09 18.74 5.71
N GLN A 125 -1.87 19.23 5.78
CA GLN A 125 -1.59 20.56 6.28
C GLN A 125 -2.06 21.65 5.30
N ASN A 126 -1.92 21.40 3.99
CA ASN A 126 -2.34 22.32 2.93
C ASN A 126 -3.87 22.30 2.72
N ASN A 127 -4.49 21.12 2.81
CA ASN A 127 -5.93 20.91 2.69
C ASN A 127 -6.62 21.02 4.07
N LYS A 128 -6.50 22.17 4.73
CA LYS A 128 -7.22 22.46 5.99
C LYS A 128 -8.76 22.44 5.88
N GLY A 129 -9.31 21.96 4.79
CA GLY A 129 -10.74 21.82 4.51
C GLY A 129 -11.28 20.40 4.40
N LEU A 130 -10.46 19.36 4.37
CA LEU A 130 -10.97 17.98 4.42
C LEU A 130 -11.17 17.58 5.88
N HIS A 131 -12.36 17.83 6.39
CA HIS A 131 -12.87 17.27 7.64
C HIS A 131 -12.86 15.72 7.53
N LEU A 132 -11.79 15.10 7.95
CA LEU A 132 -11.88 13.79 8.56
C LEU A 132 -12.47 14.02 9.94
N SER A 133 -13.81 13.93 10.05
CA SER A 133 -14.46 13.87 11.35
C SER A 133 -13.78 12.77 12.17
N PRO A 134 -13.30 13.06 13.39
CA PRO A 134 -12.88 12.01 14.28
C PRO A 134 -14.14 11.17 14.52
N ALA A 135 -14.07 9.88 14.18
CA ALA A 135 -15.07 8.93 14.60
C ALA A 135 -15.14 8.98 16.13
N ALA A 136 -16.30 9.38 16.62
CA ALA A 136 -16.64 9.37 18.05
C ALA A 136 -16.59 7.94 18.59
#